data_7d33db6bdad3ec1b1a3c1fc4148b7705
#
_entry.id   7d33db6bdad3ec1b1a3c1fc4148b7705
#
_cell.length_a   1.000
_cell.length_b   1.000
_cell.length_c   1.000
_cell.angle_alpha   90.00
_cell.angle_beta   90.00
_cell.angle_gamma   90.00
#
_symmetry.space_group_name_H-M   'P 1'
#
loop_
_entity.id
_entity.type
_entity.pdbx_description
1 polymer ?
#
loop_
_entity_poly.entity_id
_entity_poly.type
_entity_poly.pdbx_seq_one_letter_code
_entity_poly.pdbx_strand_id
1 'polypeptide(L)'
;IVSMDNVLYEGKKKYKGGITDKQLEWLRQDLSHVDKDKLVIFCAHIPFRGGTSVTDESHENYDGVLDLLAEFSEAHIMIGHTHYQQKYIHKRNGKTIFEHVHGAACGAWWTANICADGTPNGYSVYEISGNTIANQYYKSTNKEAGYQIRAYSATQVFGKSGSLTFGWAANAPAMNDAKCIVANVWNSDASGNWKVSLWQNGTKVCDMTRV
;
A
#
# COMPACT_ATOMS: atom_id res chain seq x y z
N ILE A 1 -3.85 -13.21 -13.64
CA ILE A 1 -3.67 -11.76 -13.42
C ILE A 1 -4.69 -11.04 -14.29
N VAL A 2 -5.44 -10.11 -13.71
CA VAL A 2 -6.39 -9.23 -14.38
C VAL A 2 -5.89 -7.79 -14.24
N SER A 3 -5.86 -7.03 -15.33
CA SER A 3 -5.51 -5.61 -15.30
C SER A 3 -6.67 -4.80 -15.86
N MET A 4 -7.15 -3.83 -15.10
CA MET A 4 -8.31 -3.01 -15.46
C MET A 4 -8.01 -1.52 -15.30
N ASP A 5 -8.58 -0.73 -16.19
CA ASP A 5 -8.64 0.72 -16.02
C ASP A 5 -9.75 1.06 -15.02
N ASN A 6 -9.36 1.68 -13.91
CA ASN A 6 -10.29 2.17 -12.91
C ASN A 6 -10.26 3.70 -12.76
N VAL A 7 -9.84 4.41 -13.82
CA VAL A 7 -9.86 5.87 -13.88
C VAL A 7 -11.09 6.32 -14.66
N LEU A 8 -12.13 6.78 -13.96
CA LEU A 8 -13.36 7.29 -14.57
C LEU A 8 -13.22 8.81 -14.75
N TYR A 9 -13.17 9.25 -16.01
CA TYR A 9 -13.07 10.67 -16.34
C TYR A 9 -14.43 11.36 -16.31
N GLU A 10 -14.53 12.46 -15.57
CA GLU A 10 -15.74 13.28 -15.42
C GLU A 10 -15.65 14.63 -16.17
N GLY A 11 -14.63 14.79 -16.98
CA GLY A 11 -14.37 16.00 -17.75
C GLY A 11 -12.91 16.44 -17.72
N LYS A 12 -12.60 17.63 -18.20
CA LYS A 12 -11.22 18.12 -18.28
C LYS A 12 -10.61 18.23 -16.87
N LYS A 13 -9.55 17.44 -16.61
CA LYS A 13 -8.81 17.37 -15.35
C LYS A 13 -9.65 16.87 -14.14
N LYS A 14 -10.81 16.26 -14.37
CA LYS A 14 -11.61 15.63 -13.33
C LYS A 14 -11.71 14.14 -13.57
N TYR A 15 -11.45 13.37 -12.54
CA TYR A 15 -11.57 11.91 -12.57
C TYR A 15 -11.87 11.39 -11.15
N LYS A 16 -12.39 10.18 -11.10
CA LYS A 16 -12.59 9.40 -9.87
C LYS A 16 -12.13 7.97 -10.05
N GLY A 17 -11.93 7.25 -8.95
CA GLY A 17 -11.73 5.80 -8.98
C GLY A 17 -13.05 5.06 -9.13
N GLY A 18 -13.08 4.01 -9.93
CA GLY A 18 -14.27 3.18 -10.08
C GLY A 18 -14.16 2.20 -11.24
N ILE A 19 -15.09 1.27 -11.27
CA ILE A 19 -15.27 0.25 -12.32
C ILE A 19 -16.68 0.43 -12.88
N THR A 20 -16.83 0.59 -14.17
CA THR A 20 -18.16 0.69 -14.80
C THR A 20 -18.91 -0.63 -14.73
N ASP A 21 -20.26 -0.61 -14.84
CA ASP A 21 -21.06 -1.83 -14.88
C ASP A 21 -20.61 -2.79 -15.98
N LYS A 22 -20.23 -2.27 -17.13
CA LYS A 22 -19.73 -3.09 -18.26
C LYS A 22 -18.40 -3.76 -17.92
N GLN A 23 -17.50 -3.08 -17.24
CA GLN A 23 -16.23 -3.65 -16.78
C GLN A 23 -16.45 -4.70 -15.70
N LEU A 24 -17.37 -4.44 -14.76
CA LEU A 24 -17.70 -5.41 -13.72
C LEU A 24 -18.33 -6.68 -14.32
N GLU A 25 -19.21 -6.54 -15.28
CA GLU A 25 -19.82 -7.69 -15.96
C GLU A 25 -18.78 -8.46 -16.80
N TRP A 26 -17.90 -7.76 -17.49
CA TRP A 26 -16.76 -8.38 -18.18
C TRP A 26 -15.88 -9.17 -17.20
N LEU A 27 -15.53 -8.57 -16.05
CA LEU A 27 -14.72 -9.23 -15.03
C LEU A 27 -15.42 -10.49 -14.49
N ARG A 28 -16.74 -10.43 -14.27
CA ARG A 28 -17.55 -11.58 -13.83
C ARG A 28 -17.46 -12.73 -14.85
N GLN A 29 -17.61 -12.42 -16.12
CA GLN A 29 -17.55 -13.41 -17.18
C GLN A 29 -16.13 -14.00 -17.29
N ASP A 30 -15.10 -13.19 -17.27
CA ASP A 30 -13.71 -13.63 -17.35
C ASP A 30 -13.35 -14.54 -16.18
N LEU A 31 -13.66 -14.14 -14.95
CA LEU A 31 -13.39 -14.92 -13.75
C LEU A 31 -14.27 -16.18 -13.60
N SER A 32 -15.37 -16.28 -14.35
CA SER A 32 -16.20 -17.50 -14.37
C SER A 32 -15.48 -18.69 -15.02
N HIS A 33 -14.47 -18.43 -15.84
CA HIS A 33 -13.65 -19.45 -16.49
C HIS A 33 -12.40 -19.84 -15.68
N VAL A 34 -12.22 -19.25 -14.50
CA VAL A 34 -11.05 -19.51 -13.65
C VAL A 34 -11.46 -20.38 -12.46
N ASP A 35 -10.71 -21.47 -12.24
CA ASP A 35 -10.94 -22.34 -11.08
C ASP A 35 -10.78 -21.57 -9.77
N LYS A 36 -11.67 -21.80 -8.81
CA LYS A 36 -11.72 -21.03 -7.56
C LYS A 36 -10.57 -21.35 -6.58
N ASP A 37 -9.76 -22.38 -6.85
CA ASP A 37 -8.54 -22.68 -6.12
C ASP A 37 -7.34 -21.81 -6.54
N LYS A 38 -7.48 -21.02 -7.59
CA LYS A 38 -6.39 -20.17 -8.13
C LYS A 38 -6.20 -18.89 -7.29
N LEU A 39 -4.94 -18.43 -7.32
CA LEU A 39 -4.59 -17.06 -6.91
C LEU A 39 -5.04 -16.08 -8.00
N VAL A 40 -5.81 -15.06 -7.61
CA VAL A 40 -6.16 -13.95 -8.48
C VAL A 40 -5.41 -12.68 -8.05
N ILE A 41 -4.70 -12.07 -8.98
CA ILE A 41 -4.06 -10.76 -8.82
C ILE A 41 -4.81 -9.76 -9.69
N PHE A 42 -5.49 -8.83 -9.05
CA PHE A 42 -6.21 -7.72 -9.71
C PHE A 42 -5.33 -6.47 -9.70
N CYS A 43 -5.04 -5.92 -10.85
CA CYS A 43 -4.21 -4.74 -11.03
C CYS A 43 -5.05 -3.57 -11.53
N ALA A 44 -4.96 -2.43 -10.87
CA ALA A 44 -5.57 -1.18 -11.31
C ALA A 44 -4.73 0.02 -10.84
N HIS A 45 -5.20 1.26 -11.04
CA HIS A 45 -4.41 2.45 -10.71
C HIS A 45 -4.82 3.09 -9.39
N ILE A 46 -6.11 3.42 -9.22
CA ILE A 46 -6.62 4.17 -8.07
C ILE A 46 -6.99 3.22 -6.93
N PRO A 47 -6.56 3.47 -5.68
CA PRO A 47 -6.88 2.63 -4.54
C PRO A 47 -8.40 2.46 -4.31
N PHE A 48 -8.80 1.30 -3.83
CA PHE A 48 -10.17 1.01 -3.39
C PHE A 48 -10.48 1.70 -2.06
N ARG A 49 -9.44 1.92 -1.23
CA ARG A 49 -9.52 2.69 0.01
C ARG A 49 -8.44 3.76 0.05
N GLY A 50 -8.78 4.91 0.65
CA GLY A 50 -7.81 5.89 1.12
C GLY A 50 -7.12 6.74 0.06
N GLY A 51 -7.68 6.90 -1.11
CA GLY A 51 -7.17 7.88 -2.08
C GLY A 51 -7.23 9.30 -1.50
N THR A 52 -6.09 9.91 -1.23
CA THR A 52 -5.99 11.19 -0.52
C THR A 52 -6.35 12.42 -1.35
N SER A 53 -6.44 12.28 -2.66
CA SER A 53 -6.73 13.40 -3.56
C SER A 53 -8.11 13.35 -4.17
N VAL A 54 -8.83 12.27 -3.94
CA VAL A 54 -10.16 12.10 -4.46
C VAL A 54 -11.11 12.42 -3.32
N THR A 55 -11.70 13.58 -3.38
CA THR A 55 -12.86 13.98 -2.56
C THR A 55 -14.06 13.08 -2.83
N ASP A 56 -13.83 11.86 -3.25
CA ASP A 56 -14.85 11.06 -3.86
C ASP A 56 -15.15 9.83 -3.02
N GLU A 57 -16.31 9.90 -2.41
CA GLU A 57 -16.89 8.83 -1.63
C GLU A 57 -17.48 7.71 -2.50
N SER A 58 -17.55 7.89 -3.82
CA SER A 58 -18.11 6.91 -4.74
C SER A 58 -17.04 6.02 -5.34
N HIS A 59 -16.73 4.95 -4.65
CA HIS A 59 -15.98 3.82 -5.21
C HIS A 59 -16.94 2.95 -6.04
N GLU A 60 -17.31 3.45 -7.22
CA GLU A 60 -18.28 2.79 -8.09
C GLU A 60 -17.85 1.35 -8.37
N ASN A 61 -18.73 0.40 -8.02
CA ASN A 61 -18.55 -1.04 -8.22
C ASN A 61 -17.34 -1.72 -7.52
N TYR A 62 -16.61 -1.06 -6.64
CA TYR A 62 -15.51 -1.72 -5.92
C TYR A 62 -16.00 -2.87 -5.03
N ASP A 63 -17.18 -2.75 -4.43
CA ASP A 63 -17.79 -3.84 -3.68
C ASP A 63 -18.06 -5.06 -4.57
N GLY A 64 -18.53 -4.85 -5.80
CA GLY A 64 -18.74 -5.93 -6.77
C GLY A 64 -17.43 -6.63 -7.15
N VAL A 65 -16.34 -5.89 -7.29
CA VAL A 65 -15.01 -6.47 -7.52
C VAL A 65 -14.57 -7.29 -6.32
N LEU A 66 -14.73 -6.77 -5.10
CA LEU A 66 -14.38 -7.50 -3.87
C LEU A 66 -15.21 -8.78 -3.72
N ASP A 67 -16.49 -8.77 -4.08
CA ASP A 67 -17.33 -9.96 -4.08
C ASP A 67 -16.81 -11.03 -5.03
N LEU A 68 -16.45 -10.66 -6.25
CA LEU A 68 -15.88 -11.59 -7.22
C LEU A 68 -14.53 -12.15 -6.77
N LEU A 69 -13.65 -11.32 -6.22
CA LEU A 69 -12.35 -11.75 -5.72
C LEU A 69 -12.47 -12.67 -4.50
N ALA A 70 -13.47 -12.48 -3.66
CA ALA A 70 -13.74 -13.31 -2.48
C ALA A 70 -14.18 -14.75 -2.81
N GLU A 71 -14.52 -15.04 -4.06
CA GLU A 71 -14.83 -16.40 -4.50
C GLU A 71 -13.59 -17.30 -4.61
N PHE A 72 -12.39 -16.71 -4.68
CA PHE A 72 -11.14 -17.44 -4.90
C PHE A 72 -10.45 -17.83 -3.59
N SER A 73 -9.56 -18.81 -3.68
CA SER A 73 -8.78 -19.28 -2.50
C SER A 73 -7.89 -18.17 -1.96
N GLU A 74 -7.27 -17.39 -2.84
CA GLU A 74 -6.43 -16.23 -2.50
C GLU A 74 -6.60 -15.15 -3.57
N ALA A 75 -6.75 -13.90 -3.14
CA ALA A 75 -6.83 -12.76 -4.04
C ALA A 75 -6.11 -11.54 -3.47
N HIS A 76 -5.42 -10.82 -4.34
CA HIS A 76 -4.71 -9.59 -4.03
C HIS A 76 -5.03 -8.51 -5.04
N ILE A 77 -5.05 -7.25 -4.56
CA ILE A 77 -5.24 -6.06 -5.38
C ILE A 77 -3.93 -5.28 -5.38
N MET A 78 -3.41 -4.98 -6.57
CA MET A 78 -2.16 -4.24 -6.78
C MET A 78 -2.49 -2.87 -7.37
N ILE A 79 -2.16 -1.81 -6.62
CA ILE A 79 -2.58 -0.43 -6.88
C ILE A 79 -1.38 0.51 -6.78
N GLY A 80 -1.49 1.69 -7.36
CA GLY A 80 -0.50 2.75 -7.29
C GLY A 80 -1.10 4.09 -6.87
N HIS A 81 -0.94 5.12 -7.72
CA HIS A 81 -1.57 6.44 -7.66
C HIS A 81 -1.08 7.39 -6.56
N THR A 82 -1.03 6.94 -5.32
CA THR A 82 -0.81 7.82 -4.15
C THR A 82 0.65 8.19 -3.91
N HIS A 83 1.59 7.49 -4.58
CA HIS A 83 3.03 7.67 -4.42
C HIS A 83 3.52 7.46 -2.99
N TYR A 84 2.87 6.55 -2.26
CA TYR A 84 3.32 6.04 -0.97
C TYR A 84 3.03 4.53 -0.84
N GLN A 85 3.68 3.88 0.12
CA GLN A 85 3.54 2.45 0.36
C GLN A 85 2.50 2.22 1.45
N GLN A 86 1.44 1.47 1.13
CA GLN A 86 0.41 1.13 2.11
C GLN A 86 -0.24 -0.21 1.79
N LYS A 87 -0.79 -0.87 2.81
CA LYS A 87 -1.61 -2.07 2.65
C LYS A 87 -2.94 -1.89 3.35
N TYR A 88 -4.00 -2.16 2.63
CA TYR A 88 -5.35 -2.27 3.19
C TYR A 88 -5.79 -3.74 3.25
N ILE A 89 -6.65 -4.03 4.20
CA ILE A 89 -7.21 -5.37 4.41
C ILE A 89 -8.72 -5.25 4.24
N HIS A 90 -9.23 -5.93 3.23
CA HIS A 90 -10.66 -6.06 2.99
C HIS A 90 -11.14 -7.40 3.54
N LYS A 91 -12.24 -7.37 4.29
CA LYS A 91 -12.96 -8.56 4.73
C LYS A 91 -14.25 -8.68 3.90
N ARG A 92 -14.37 -9.76 3.14
CA ARG A 92 -15.51 -9.97 2.26
C ARG A 92 -15.88 -11.46 2.23
N ASN A 93 -17.13 -11.79 2.51
CA ASN A 93 -17.64 -13.19 2.45
C ASN A 93 -16.75 -14.20 3.20
N GLY A 94 -16.24 -13.83 4.38
CA GLY A 94 -15.34 -14.64 5.20
C GLY A 94 -13.89 -14.73 4.69
N LYS A 95 -13.57 -14.11 3.56
CA LYS A 95 -12.22 -14.04 3.00
C LYS A 95 -11.49 -12.76 3.38
N THR A 96 -10.18 -12.83 3.29
CA THR A 96 -9.27 -11.67 3.43
C THR A 96 -8.66 -11.38 2.08
N ILE A 97 -8.82 -10.15 1.60
CA ILE A 97 -8.22 -9.66 0.36
C ILE A 97 -7.27 -8.53 0.74
N PHE A 98 -6.01 -8.64 0.34
CA PHE A 98 -5.01 -7.61 0.57
C PHE A 98 -4.95 -6.66 -0.62
N GLU A 99 -5.10 -5.38 -0.34
CA GLU A 99 -4.83 -4.31 -1.30
C GLU A 99 -3.46 -3.70 -1.01
N HIS A 100 -2.57 -3.80 -1.98
CA HIS A 100 -1.21 -3.31 -1.92
C HIS A 100 -1.12 -2.01 -2.72
N VAL A 101 -1.01 -0.89 -2.02
CA VAL A 101 -0.70 0.41 -2.63
C VAL A 101 0.81 0.56 -2.68
N HIS A 102 1.36 0.71 -3.87
CA HIS A 102 2.80 0.71 -4.08
C HIS A 102 3.38 2.13 -4.10
N GLY A 103 4.53 2.27 -3.46
CA GLY A 103 5.35 3.45 -3.60
C GLY A 103 5.80 3.65 -5.05
N ALA A 104 6.05 4.89 -5.42
CA ALA A 104 6.40 5.25 -6.79
C ALA A 104 7.91 5.18 -7.03
N ALA A 105 8.31 4.62 -8.17
CA ALA A 105 9.69 4.64 -8.62
C ALA A 105 10.23 6.07 -8.86
N CYS A 106 9.33 7.02 -9.16
CA CYS A 106 9.64 8.45 -9.32
C CYS A 106 9.55 9.27 -8.02
N GLY A 107 9.22 8.64 -6.89
CA GLY A 107 9.04 9.33 -5.60
C GLY A 107 7.71 10.07 -5.49
N ALA A 108 7.61 11.00 -4.52
CA ALA A 108 6.39 11.77 -4.22
C ALA A 108 5.86 12.52 -5.45
N TRP A 109 6.78 13.13 -6.22
CA TRP A 109 6.51 13.74 -7.52
C TRP A 109 7.67 13.41 -8.46
N TRP A 110 7.43 13.37 -9.75
CA TRP A 110 8.30 12.94 -10.85
C TRP A 110 9.83 13.17 -10.70
N THR A 111 10.24 14.05 -9.84
CA THR A 111 11.65 14.41 -9.59
C THR A 111 12.07 14.17 -8.14
N ALA A 112 11.22 13.61 -7.31
CA ALA A 112 11.57 13.34 -5.91
C ALA A 112 12.35 12.03 -5.79
N ASN A 113 13.26 11.99 -4.82
CA ASN A 113 14.07 10.80 -4.51
C ASN A 113 13.49 9.96 -3.36
N ILE A 114 12.28 10.28 -2.92
CA ILE A 114 11.55 9.63 -1.83
C ILE A 114 10.04 9.74 -2.07
N CYS A 115 9.28 8.75 -1.63
CA CYS A 115 7.83 8.76 -1.69
C CYS A 115 7.21 9.67 -0.62
N ALA A 116 5.90 9.96 -0.74
CA ALA A 116 5.20 10.90 0.13
C ALA A 116 5.17 10.51 1.62
N ASP A 117 5.32 9.22 1.92
CA ASP A 117 5.38 8.64 3.26
C ASP A 117 6.81 8.39 3.77
N GLY A 118 7.81 8.80 3.02
CA GLY A 118 9.21 8.54 3.36
C GLY A 118 9.75 7.17 2.94
N THR A 119 8.96 6.37 2.24
CA THR A 119 9.45 5.15 1.59
C THR A 119 10.43 5.54 0.48
N PRO A 120 11.58 4.89 0.35
CA PRO A 120 12.49 5.14 -0.76
C PRO A 120 11.83 4.87 -2.11
N ASN A 121 12.29 5.51 -3.17
CA ASN A 121 11.88 5.15 -4.53
C ASN A 121 12.17 3.68 -4.79
N GLY A 122 11.24 2.97 -5.40
CA GLY A 122 11.41 1.54 -5.62
C GLY A 122 10.15 0.86 -6.18
N TYR A 123 10.09 -0.44 -5.98
CA TYR A 123 9.00 -1.30 -6.42
C TYR A 123 8.86 -2.51 -5.50
N SER A 124 7.68 -3.11 -5.50
CA SER A 124 7.45 -4.34 -4.75
C SER A 124 7.74 -5.58 -5.61
N VAL A 125 8.29 -6.60 -4.98
CA VAL A 125 8.54 -7.92 -5.57
C VAL A 125 7.66 -8.94 -4.86
N TYR A 126 6.99 -9.78 -5.63
CA TYR A 126 6.12 -10.86 -5.15
C TYR A 126 6.60 -12.18 -5.73
N GLU A 127 6.88 -13.13 -4.87
CA GLU A 127 7.28 -14.48 -5.24
C GLU A 127 6.06 -15.39 -5.09
N ILE A 128 5.65 -16.01 -6.20
CA ILE A 128 4.48 -16.87 -6.25
C ILE A 128 4.93 -18.33 -6.22
N SER A 129 4.34 -19.13 -5.34
CA SER A 129 4.51 -20.56 -5.29
C SER A 129 3.15 -21.26 -5.35
N GLY A 130 2.92 -22.03 -6.40
CA GLY A 130 1.60 -22.60 -6.65
C GLY A 130 0.53 -21.51 -6.80
N ASN A 131 -0.47 -21.55 -5.93
CA ASN A 131 -1.61 -20.63 -5.94
C ASN A 131 -1.56 -19.59 -4.80
N THR A 132 -0.37 -19.24 -4.30
CA THR A 132 -0.21 -18.29 -3.19
C THR A 132 0.98 -17.37 -3.39
N ILE A 133 0.93 -16.19 -2.77
CA ILE A 133 2.10 -15.32 -2.63
C ILE A 133 2.93 -15.84 -1.45
N ALA A 134 4.03 -16.51 -1.77
CA ALA A 134 4.92 -17.14 -0.77
C ALA A 134 5.83 -16.12 -0.08
N ASN A 135 6.21 -15.04 -0.78
CA ASN A 135 7.07 -13.99 -0.24
C ASN A 135 6.78 -12.65 -0.92
N GLN A 136 7.05 -11.57 -0.20
CA GLN A 136 6.94 -10.22 -0.73
C GLN A 136 7.93 -9.30 -0.02
N TYR A 137 8.57 -8.41 -0.78
CA TYR A 137 9.43 -7.38 -0.25
C TYR A 137 9.43 -6.15 -1.13
N TYR A 138 9.80 -5.02 -0.55
CA TYR A 138 9.99 -3.78 -1.29
C TYR A 138 11.46 -3.64 -1.71
N LYS A 139 11.71 -3.45 -2.99
CA LYS A 139 13.05 -3.25 -3.52
C LYS A 139 13.29 -1.76 -3.75
N SER A 140 13.97 -1.14 -2.79
CA SER A 140 14.39 0.25 -2.91
C SER A 140 15.47 0.39 -4.00
N THR A 141 15.38 1.46 -4.79
CA THR A 141 16.38 1.79 -5.80
C THR A 141 17.76 1.95 -5.14
N ASN A 142 18.77 1.32 -5.73
CA ASN A 142 20.16 1.34 -5.24
C ASN A 142 20.38 0.84 -3.80
N LYS A 143 19.47 -0.02 -3.30
CA LYS A 143 19.61 -0.67 -2.00
C LYS A 143 19.44 -2.17 -2.14
N GLU A 144 20.00 -2.92 -1.18
CA GLU A 144 19.80 -4.36 -1.10
C GLU A 144 18.36 -4.70 -0.73
N ALA A 145 17.88 -5.91 -1.07
CA ALA A 145 16.53 -6.38 -0.78
C ALA A 145 16.20 -6.38 0.72
N GLY A 146 17.19 -6.56 1.59
CA GLY A 146 17.03 -6.51 3.05
C GLY A 146 16.78 -5.10 3.61
N TYR A 147 16.88 -4.05 2.81
CA TYR A 147 16.61 -2.68 3.26
C TYR A 147 15.09 -2.43 3.30
N GLN A 148 14.44 -2.85 4.38
CA GLN A 148 12.98 -2.81 4.56
C GLN A 148 12.49 -1.82 5.61
N ILE A 149 13.43 -1.17 6.32
CA ILE A 149 13.13 -0.28 7.43
C ILE A 149 14.15 0.86 7.49
N ARG A 150 13.71 2.03 7.92
CA ARG A 150 14.57 3.16 8.22
C ARG A 150 14.16 3.81 9.54
N ALA A 151 15.12 3.97 10.43
CA ALA A 151 14.91 4.61 11.72
C ALA A 151 15.43 6.05 11.72
N TYR A 152 14.75 6.90 12.48
CA TYR A 152 15.06 8.31 12.66
C TYR A 152 14.94 8.68 14.14
N SER A 153 15.73 9.66 14.60
CA SER A 153 15.34 10.37 15.82
C SER A 153 14.15 11.28 15.52
N ALA A 154 13.26 11.46 16.48
CA ALA A 154 12.11 12.35 16.32
C ALA A 154 12.54 13.79 15.96
N THR A 155 13.69 14.25 16.49
CA THR A 155 14.25 15.56 16.15
C THR A 155 14.70 15.67 14.69
N GLN A 156 15.05 14.57 14.01
CA GLN A 156 15.37 14.58 12.59
C GLN A 156 14.12 14.70 11.72
N VAL A 157 12.99 14.15 12.18
CA VAL A 157 11.73 14.16 11.44
C VAL A 157 10.96 15.46 11.70
N PHE A 158 10.84 15.86 12.97
CA PHE A 158 9.98 16.98 13.38
C PHE A 158 10.73 18.27 13.70
N GLY A 159 12.06 18.23 13.72
CA GLY A 159 12.86 19.37 14.16
C GLY A 159 12.70 19.71 15.64
N LYS A 160 13.53 20.66 16.14
CA LYS A 160 13.52 21.07 17.55
C LYS A 160 12.24 21.81 17.96
N SER A 161 11.52 22.39 17.00
CA SER A 161 10.26 23.11 17.21
C SER A 161 9.02 22.23 17.11
N GLY A 162 9.16 20.93 16.85
CA GLY A 162 8.02 20.05 16.58
C GLY A 162 7.42 20.20 15.19
N SER A 163 7.94 21.11 14.35
CA SER A 163 7.50 21.25 12.96
C SER A 163 8.18 20.23 12.05
N LEU A 164 7.46 19.80 11.01
CA LEU A 164 7.96 18.85 10.03
C LEU A 164 9.16 19.44 9.28
N THR A 165 10.29 18.72 9.26
CA THR A 165 11.50 19.14 8.57
C THR A 165 11.61 18.62 7.14
N PHE A 166 10.77 17.63 6.79
CA PHE A 166 10.74 17.03 5.46
C PHE A 166 9.32 16.99 4.92
N GLY A 167 9.14 17.32 3.63
CA GLY A 167 7.81 17.34 2.99
C GLY A 167 7.08 15.98 3.04
N TRP A 168 7.82 14.86 3.00
CA TRP A 168 7.26 13.51 3.10
C TRP A 168 6.75 13.18 4.50
N ALA A 169 7.20 13.87 5.53
CA ALA A 169 6.72 13.67 6.91
C ALA A 169 5.32 14.29 7.14
N ALA A 170 4.70 14.88 6.13
CA ALA A 170 3.35 15.44 6.24
C ALA A 170 2.30 14.39 6.69
N ASN A 171 2.53 13.12 6.41
CA ASN A 171 1.68 12.01 6.84
C ASN A 171 2.19 11.29 8.10
N ALA A 172 3.29 11.76 8.69
CA ALA A 172 3.76 11.21 9.94
C ALA A 172 2.84 11.65 11.09
N PRO A 173 2.58 10.77 12.07
CA PRO A 173 1.76 11.12 13.21
C PRO A 173 2.41 12.28 14.00
N ALA A 174 1.59 13.13 14.59
CA ALA A 174 2.07 14.17 15.46
C ALA A 174 2.75 13.53 16.70
N MET A 175 4.05 13.80 16.85
CA MET A 175 4.84 13.29 17.98
C MET A 175 5.28 14.48 18.84
N ASN A 176 4.90 14.41 20.08
CA ASN A 176 5.17 15.49 21.05
C ASN A 176 6.48 15.28 21.83
N ASP A 177 7.17 14.14 21.64
CA ASP A 177 8.39 13.82 22.36
C ASP A 177 9.60 13.74 21.42
N ALA A 178 10.48 14.72 21.52
CA ALA A 178 11.74 14.79 20.77
C ALA A 178 12.75 13.68 21.13
N LYS A 179 12.50 12.90 22.17
CA LYS A 179 13.37 11.78 22.61
C LYS A 179 12.97 10.44 22.02
N CYS A 180 11.95 10.39 21.17
CA CYS A 180 11.51 9.18 20.50
C CYS A 180 12.41 8.79 19.32
N ILE A 181 12.43 7.50 19.04
CA ILE A 181 12.91 6.95 17.75
C ILE A 181 11.68 6.55 16.95
N VAL A 182 11.64 6.99 15.69
CA VAL A 182 10.59 6.66 14.74
C VAL A 182 11.16 5.72 13.70
N ALA A 183 10.44 4.64 13.38
CA ALA A 183 10.80 3.71 12.31
C ALA A 183 9.73 3.71 11.22
N ASN A 184 10.15 3.91 9.97
CA ASN A 184 9.31 3.66 8.81
C ASN A 184 9.59 2.26 8.29
N VAL A 185 8.55 1.42 8.25
CA VAL A 185 8.60 0.02 7.80
C VAL A 185 7.66 -0.11 6.60
N TRP A 186 8.22 -0.09 5.39
CA TRP A 186 7.42 0.11 4.18
C TRP A 186 6.53 -1.05 3.78
N ASN A 187 6.76 -2.25 4.25
CA ASN A 187 5.87 -3.38 3.98
C ASN A 187 4.90 -3.73 5.10
N SER A 188 4.87 -2.96 6.18
CA SER A 188 3.97 -3.23 7.31
C SER A 188 2.50 -3.05 6.92
N ASP A 189 1.63 -3.79 7.60
CA ASP A 189 0.18 -3.70 7.45
C ASP A 189 -0.54 -3.68 8.80
N ALA A 190 -1.85 -3.57 8.78
CA ALA A 190 -2.69 -3.50 9.97
C ALA A 190 -3.08 -4.87 10.54
N SER A 191 -2.49 -5.98 10.08
CA SER A 191 -2.83 -7.34 10.54
C SER A 191 -2.49 -7.61 12.02
N GLY A 192 -1.59 -6.80 12.61
CA GLY A 192 -1.06 -7.03 13.96
C GLY A 192 0.06 -8.07 14.01
N ASN A 193 0.44 -8.66 12.88
CA ASN A 193 1.49 -9.69 12.82
C ASN A 193 2.91 -9.10 12.79
N TRP A 194 3.03 -7.80 12.58
CA TRP A 194 4.31 -7.11 12.51
C TRP A 194 4.81 -6.74 13.89
N LYS A 195 6.07 -7.09 14.18
CA LYS A 195 6.77 -6.70 15.40
C LYS A 195 8.03 -5.93 15.01
N VAL A 196 8.14 -4.74 15.52
CA VAL A 196 9.33 -3.88 15.36
C VAL A 196 9.94 -3.66 16.73
N SER A 197 11.24 -3.93 16.86
CA SER A 197 11.94 -3.81 18.14
C SER A 197 13.17 -2.93 17.97
N LEU A 198 13.45 -2.13 19.01
CA LEU A 198 14.67 -1.33 19.09
C LEU A 198 15.73 -2.14 19.86
N TRP A 199 16.92 -2.20 19.29
CA TRP A 199 18.08 -2.87 19.88
C TRP A 199 19.28 -1.92 19.97
N GLN A 200 20.06 -2.04 21.01
CA GLN A 200 21.29 -1.31 21.21
C GLN A 200 22.40 -2.26 21.69
N ASN A 201 23.51 -2.30 21.00
CA ASN A 201 24.65 -3.17 21.34
C ASN A 201 24.26 -4.63 21.61
N GLY A 202 23.38 -5.19 20.77
CA GLY A 202 22.91 -6.59 20.90
C GLY A 202 21.86 -6.82 22.01
N THR A 203 21.45 -5.78 22.73
CA THR A 203 20.41 -5.87 23.77
C THR A 203 19.14 -5.22 23.29
N LYS A 204 17.99 -5.91 23.46
CA LYS A 204 16.69 -5.35 23.17
C LYS A 204 16.34 -4.24 24.16
N VAL A 205 16.04 -3.07 23.66
CA VAL A 205 15.64 -1.90 24.45
C VAL A 205 14.13 -1.91 24.68
N CYS A 206 13.34 -2.04 23.60
CA CYS A 206 11.88 -2.07 23.69
C CYS A 206 11.27 -2.65 22.39
N ASP A 207 9.99 -2.99 22.45
CA ASP A 207 9.15 -3.11 21.27
C ASP A 207 8.60 -1.73 20.91
N MET A 208 8.53 -1.43 19.62
CA MET A 208 8.01 -0.17 19.11
C MET A 208 6.50 -0.27 18.90
N THR A 209 5.78 0.77 19.24
CA THR A 209 4.33 0.86 19.04
C THR A 209 4.05 1.43 17.66
N ARG A 210 3.10 0.82 16.95
CA ARG A 210 2.61 1.37 15.68
C ARG A 210 1.75 2.60 15.97
N VAL A 211 1.94 3.64 15.19
CA VAL A 211 1.19 4.91 15.24
C VAL A 211 0.54 5.18 13.90
#